data_3ad40c0a6cc4bf024ec8ced8b69ef188
#
_entry.id   3ad40c0a6cc4bf024ec8ced8b69ef188
#
_cell.length_a   1.000
_cell.length_b   1.000
_cell.length_c   1.000
_cell.angle_alpha   90.00
_cell.angle_beta   90.00
_cell.angle_gamma   90.00
#
_symmetry.space_group_name_H-M   'P 1'
#
loop_
_entity.id
_entity.type
_entity.pdbx_description
1 polymer ?
#
loop_
_entity_poly.entity_id
_entity_poly.type
_entity_poly.pdbx_seq_one_letter_code
_entity_poly.pdbx_strand_id
1 'polypeptide(L)'
;MGTTLREIVFDIGGGIPKGREFKAEQTGGHSGGCIQIEHLDTPIDYESLKAIGSMMGSGGLIVMDDTKCMVCLAKFYLQFTVSESCGKCTPCRIGTKRMLEILEKLCSGEGTEYDIYRLEKLAVNIQKSSICGLGQSAPNPVISTLKYFREEFRQHAIEKECKAMECKALSKIVIDEDK
;
A
#
# COMPACT_ATOMS: atom_id res chain seq x y z
N MET A 1 -11.64 13.49 17.27
CA MET A 1 -10.64 12.65 17.94
C MET A 1 -11.36 11.65 18.80
N GLY A 2 -10.96 10.39 18.81
CA GLY A 2 -11.59 9.33 19.56
C GLY A 2 -12.72 8.55 18.87
N THR A 3 -13.25 9.04 17.74
CA THR A 3 -14.12 8.28 16.85
C THR A 3 -13.34 7.15 16.20
N THR A 4 -13.88 5.95 16.13
CA THR A 4 -13.19 4.83 15.52
C THR A 4 -13.20 4.89 13.98
N LEU A 5 -12.23 4.25 13.35
CA LEU A 5 -12.21 4.12 11.89
C LEU A 5 -13.49 3.41 11.39
N ARG A 6 -13.98 2.41 12.13
CA ARG A 6 -15.22 1.69 11.82
C ARG A 6 -16.42 2.63 11.75
N GLU A 7 -16.62 3.45 12.78
CA GLU A 7 -17.72 4.44 12.81
C GLU A 7 -17.63 5.40 11.62
N ILE A 8 -16.42 5.85 11.26
CA ILE A 8 -16.25 6.75 10.12
C ILE A 8 -16.57 6.08 8.80
N VAL A 9 -16.09 4.85 8.59
CA VAL A 9 -16.29 4.14 7.31
C VAL A 9 -17.75 3.68 7.17
N PHE A 10 -18.31 3.07 8.20
CA PHE A 10 -19.61 2.39 8.07
C PHE A 10 -20.79 3.23 8.53
N ASP A 11 -20.69 3.92 9.67
CA ASP A 11 -21.82 4.66 10.23
C ASP A 11 -21.97 6.04 9.58
N ILE A 12 -20.84 6.76 9.41
CA ILE A 12 -20.85 8.09 8.82
C ILE A 12 -20.73 8.02 7.29
N GLY A 13 -19.80 7.20 6.78
CA GLY A 13 -19.52 7.05 5.35
C GLY A 13 -20.50 6.17 4.58
N GLY A 14 -21.36 5.42 5.30
CA GLY A 14 -22.33 4.51 4.69
C GLY A 14 -21.75 3.20 4.15
N GLY A 15 -20.53 2.85 4.54
CA GLY A 15 -19.88 1.58 4.18
C GLY A 15 -19.31 1.53 2.76
N ILE A 16 -19.18 0.31 2.23
CA ILE A 16 -18.59 0.08 0.92
C ILE A 16 -19.69 0.06 -0.15
N PRO A 17 -19.57 0.88 -1.21
CA PRO A 17 -20.61 0.96 -2.23
C PRO A 17 -20.77 -0.35 -3.02
N LYS A 18 -21.96 -0.57 -3.57
CA LYS A 18 -22.32 -1.73 -4.43
C LYS A 18 -22.27 -3.09 -3.73
N GLY A 19 -22.37 -3.14 -2.39
CA GLY A 19 -22.34 -4.38 -1.63
C GLY A 19 -21.00 -5.13 -1.67
N ARG A 20 -19.91 -4.43 -1.97
CA ARG A 20 -18.56 -5.00 -1.96
C ARG A 20 -18.01 -5.12 -0.54
N GLU A 21 -16.95 -5.90 -0.41
CA GLU A 21 -16.28 -6.09 0.87
C GLU A 21 -15.22 -5.01 1.12
N PHE A 22 -15.10 -4.61 2.38
CA PHE A 22 -14.00 -3.76 2.82
C PHE A 22 -12.69 -4.54 2.72
N LYS A 23 -11.68 -3.96 2.10
CA LYS A 23 -10.35 -4.56 2.00
C LYS A 23 -9.32 -3.87 2.89
N ALA A 24 -9.22 -2.58 2.76
CA ALA A 24 -8.26 -1.77 3.51
C ALA A 24 -8.69 -0.30 3.53
N GLU A 25 -8.12 0.43 4.45
CA GLU A 25 -8.13 1.90 4.41
C GLU A 25 -6.71 2.45 4.52
N GLN A 26 -6.52 3.64 4.03
CA GLN A 26 -5.27 4.39 4.10
C GLN A 26 -5.53 5.71 4.81
N THR A 27 -4.85 5.94 5.93
CA THR A 27 -4.86 7.23 6.63
C THR A 27 -3.56 7.98 6.40
N GLY A 28 -3.58 9.30 6.55
CA GLY A 28 -2.37 10.13 6.47
C GLY A 28 -1.81 10.34 5.07
N GLY A 29 -2.59 10.05 4.02
CA GLY A 29 -2.17 10.21 2.62
C GLY A 29 -1.01 9.29 2.23
N HIS A 30 -0.17 9.75 1.29
CA HIS A 30 0.95 8.97 0.75
C HIS A 30 2.03 8.55 1.76
N SER A 31 2.07 9.19 2.91
CA SER A 31 3.05 8.89 3.97
C SER A 31 2.51 7.97 5.06
N GLY A 32 1.20 7.70 5.04
CA GLY A 32 0.54 6.82 6.00
C GLY A 32 0.65 5.35 5.67
N GLY A 33 0.10 4.51 6.54
CA GLY A 33 0.04 3.08 6.34
C GLY A 33 -1.35 2.60 5.95
N CYS A 34 -1.41 1.45 5.26
CA CYS A 34 -2.64 0.73 5.06
C CYS A 34 -3.07 0.03 6.35
N ILE A 35 -4.36 0.06 6.62
CA ILE A 35 -5.01 -0.50 7.80
C ILE A 35 -6.01 -1.55 7.31
N GLN A 36 -5.98 -2.72 7.89
CA GLN A 36 -6.91 -3.81 7.58
C GLN A 36 -8.07 -3.87 8.58
N ILE A 37 -9.05 -4.73 8.31
CA ILE A 37 -10.33 -4.82 9.02
C ILE A 37 -10.18 -5.03 10.54
N GLU A 38 -9.14 -5.75 10.98
CA GLU A 38 -8.87 -6.05 12.39
C GLU A 38 -8.50 -4.82 13.21
N HIS A 39 -8.11 -3.73 12.54
CA HIS A 39 -7.73 -2.49 13.19
C HIS A 39 -8.77 -1.37 13.05
N LEU A 40 -9.95 -1.65 12.50
CA LEU A 40 -11.01 -0.65 12.33
C LEU A 40 -11.55 -0.05 13.62
N ASP A 41 -11.40 -0.74 14.73
CA ASP A 41 -11.82 -0.24 16.05
C ASP A 41 -10.78 0.69 16.71
N THR A 42 -9.70 0.99 15.98
CA THR A 42 -8.71 1.98 16.41
C THR A 42 -9.29 3.38 16.35
N PRO A 43 -9.21 4.17 17.43
CA PRO A 43 -9.66 5.56 17.42
C PRO A 43 -8.75 6.43 16.54
N ILE A 44 -9.34 7.41 15.89
CA ILE A 44 -8.57 8.41 15.12
C ILE A 44 -7.95 9.42 16.07
N ASP A 45 -6.71 9.13 16.41
CA ASP A 45 -5.79 10.04 17.09
C ASP A 45 -4.35 9.74 16.69
N TYR A 46 -3.45 10.64 17.05
CA TYR A 46 -2.03 10.55 16.64
C TYR A 46 -1.32 9.31 17.20
N GLU A 47 -1.60 8.97 18.45
CA GLU A 47 -0.90 7.90 19.16
C GLU A 47 -1.40 6.53 18.74
N SER A 48 -2.72 6.34 18.69
CA SER A 48 -3.35 5.08 18.31
C SER A 48 -3.03 4.69 16.88
N LEU A 49 -3.11 5.61 15.92
CA LEU A 49 -2.76 5.35 14.53
C LEU A 49 -1.26 5.04 14.36
N LYS A 50 -0.39 5.73 15.10
CA LYS A 50 1.05 5.44 15.10
C LYS A 50 1.36 4.05 15.66
N ALA A 51 0.65 3.61 16.69
CA ALA A 51 0.85 2.29 17.30
C ALA A 51 0.58 1.13 16.33
N ILE A 52 -0.36 1.29 15.39
CA ILE A 52 -0.66 0.30 14.34
C ILE A 52 0.19 0.48 13.07
N GLY A 53 1.12 1.44 13.06
CA GLY A 53 2.03 1.69 11.93
C GLY A 53 1.47 2.60 10.84
N SER A 54 0.41 3.37 11.17
CA SER A 54 -0.13 4.40 10.30
C SER A 54 0.14 5.81 10.88
N MET A 55 -0.50 6.82 10.34
CA MET A 55 -0.44 8.19 10.84
C MET A 55 -1.73 8.94 10.51
N MET A 56 -2.04 9.95 11.27
CA MET A 56 -3.20 10.81 11.02
C MET A 56 -2.98 11.75 9.82
N GLY A 57 -1.76 12.25 9.65
CA GLY A 57 -1.43 13.23 8.62
C GLY A 57 -2.35 14.46 8.65
N SER A 58 -2.89 14.83 7.51
CA SER A 58 -3.88 15.93 7.36
C SER A 58 -5.34 15.48 7.53
N GLY A 59 -5.59 14.26 7.98
CA GLY A 59 -6.92 13.69 8.12
C GLY A 59 -7.50 13.08 6.83
N GLY A 60 -6.67 12.92 5.79
CA GLY A 60 -7.08 12.20 4.58
C GLY A 60 -7.33 10.73 4.87
N LEU A 61 -8.47 10.22 4.41
CA LEU A 61 -8.88 8.84 4.53
C LEU A 61 -9.28 8.30 3.15
N ILE A 62 -8.72 7.16 2.76
CA ILE A 62 -9.06 6.48 1.52
C ILE A 62 -9.49 5.06 1.87
N VAL A 63 -10.72 4.73 1.53
CA VAL A 63 -11.29 3.39 1.76
C VAL A 63 -11.24 2.60 0.46
N MET A 64 -10.84 1.35 0.55
CA MET A 64 -10.63 0.44 -0.58
C MET A 64 -11.47 -0.82 -0.43
N ASP A 65 -12.05 -1.23 -1.53
CA ASP A 65 -12.81 -2.47 -1.65
C ASP A 65 -11.93 -3.64 -2.16
N ASP A 66 -12.52 -4.81 -2.26
CA ASP A 66 -11.92 -6.07 -2.71
C ASP A 66 -11.37 -6.03 -4.14
N THR A 67 -11.75 -5.05 -4.96
CA THR A 67 -11.25 -4.89 -6.34
C THR A 67 -9.92 -4.18 -6.45
N LYS A 68 -9.35 -3.69 -5.33
CA LYS A 68 -8.07 -2.99 -5.33
C LYS A 68 -6.88 -3.94 -5.16
N CYS A 69 -5.88 -3.79 -6.02
CA CYS A 69 -4.60 -4.48 -5.88
C CYS A 69 -3.68 -3.72 -4.93
N MET A 70 -3.25 -4.36 -3.86
CA MET A 70 -2.40 -3.71 -2.85
C MET A 70 -0.97 -3.48 -3.34
N VAL A 71 -0.50 -4.26 -4.32
CA VAL A 71 0.80 -4.03 -4.99
C VAL A 71 0.74 -2.77 -5.87
N CYS A 72 -0.33 -2.61 -6.65
CA CYS A 72 -0.58 -1.40 -7.44
C CYS A 72 -0.74 -0.17 -6.55
N LEU A 73 -1.42 -0.31 -5.43
CA LEU A 73 -1.58 0.77 -4.46
C LEU A 73 -0.24 1.23 -3.89
N ALA A 74 0.59 0.30 -3.43
CA ALA A 74 1.94 0.59 -2.94
C ALA A 74 2.79 1.31 -4.01
N LYS A 75 2.70 0.84 -5.27
CA LYS A 75 3.35 1.49 -6.41
C LYS A 75 2.86 2.93 -6.60
N PHE A 76 1.56 3.15 -6.58
CA PHE A 76 0.95 4.47 -6.77
C PHE A 76 1.46 5.50 -5.73
N TYR A 77 1.44 5.14 -4.45
CA TYR A 77 1.93 6.05 -3.40
C TYR A 77 3.43 6.29 -3.50
N LEU A 78 4.20 5.27 -3.88
CA LEU A 78 5.64 5.43 -4.02
C LEU A 78 6.00 6.29 -5.25
N GLN A 79 5.25 6.20 -6.35
CA GLN A 79 5.41 7.08 -7.51
C GLN A 79 5.29 8.55 -7.11
N PHE A 80 4.25 8.88 -6.34
CA PHE A 80 4.10 10.23 -5.81
C PHE A 80 5.31 10.66 -4.98
N THR A 81 5.78 9.81 -4.06
CA THR A 81 6.94 10.15 -3.22
C THR A 81 8.22 10.33 -4.02
N VAL A 82 8.41 9.54 -5.09
CA VAL A 82 9.56 9.69 -6.00
C VAL A 82 9.51 11.05 -6.70
N SER A 83 8.33 11.51 -7.15
CA SER A 83 8.18 12.82 -7.81
C SER A 83 8.41 13.99 -6.86
N GLU A 84 8.02 13.84 -5.59
CA GLU A 84 8.16 14.88 -4.56
C GLU A 84 9.54 14.90 -3.87
N SER A 85 10.42 13.95 -4.19
CA SER A 85 11.75 13.89 -3.62
C SER A 85 12.59 15.08 -4.03
N CYS A 86 13.10 15.84 -3.03
CA CYS A 86 14.00 16.96 -3.29
C CYS A 86 15.38 16.54 -3.83
N GLY A 87 15.67 15.23 -3.90
CA GLY A 87 16.89 14.67 -4.43
C GLY A 87 18.14 14.80 -3.54
N LYS A 88 18.04 15.34 -2.33
CA LYS A 88 19.20 15.69 -1.49
C LYS A 88 19.91 14.47 -0.90
N CYS A 89 19.18 13.56 -0.27
CA CYS A 89 19.81 12.39 0.35
C CYS A 89 19.65 11.12 -0.51
N THR A 90 20.73 10.33 -0.59
CA THR A 90 20.78 9.11 -1.39
C THR A 90 19.70 8.08 -1.04
N PRO A 91 19.39 7.79 0.24
CA PRO A 91 18.35 6.82 0.58
C PRO A 91 17.00 7.18 -0.03
N CYS A 92 16.57 8.43 0.06
CA CYS A 92 15.34 8.88 -0.56
C CYS A 92 15.47 8.90 -2.10
N ARG A 93 16.44 9.67 -2.64
CA ARG A 93 16.60 9.87 -4.09
C ARG A 93 16.73 8.58 -4.89
N ILE A 94 17.62 7.69 -4.46
CA ILE A 94 17.93 6.45 -5.18
C ILE A 94 17.07 5.30 -4.65
N GLY A 95 16.94 5.19 -3.32
CA GLY A 95 16.25 4.06 -2.70
C GLY A 95 14.79 3.99 -3.08
N THR A 96 14.05 5.11 -3.07
CA THR A 96 12.63 5.12 -3.47
C THR A 96 12.45 4.73 -4.94
N LYS A 97 13.35 5.17 -5.85
CA LYS A 97 13.33 4.74 -7.25
C LYS A 97 13.55 3.24 -7.39
N ARG A 98 14.50 2.67 -6.64
CA ARG A 98 14.75 1.21 -6.67
C ARG A 98 13.57 0.41 -6.11
N MET A 99 12.89 0.92 -5.07
CA MET A 99 11.65 0.32 -4.60
C MET A 99 10.56 0.36 -5.68
N LEU A 100 10.42 1.50 -6.36
CA LEU A 100 9.44 1.67 -7.43
C LEU A 100 9.68 0.69 -8.58
N GLU A 101 10.93 0.56 -9.04
CA GLU A 101 11.32 -0.41 -10.08
C GLU A 101 10.96 -1.87 -9.69
N ILE A 102 11.12 -2.23 -8.42
CA ILE A 102 10.72 -3.55 -7.93
C ILE A 102 9.20 -3.71 -7.98
N LEU A 103 8.43 -2.71 -7.55
CA LEU A 103 6.97 -2.76 -7.62
C LEU A 103 6.45 -2.80 -9.07
N GLU A 104 7.11 -2.08 -9.98
CA GLU A 104 6.82 -2.13 -11.42
C GLU A 104 7.03 -3.53 -11.98
N LYS A 105 8.14 -4.19 -11.65
CA LYS A 105 8.42 -5.58 -12.03
C LYS A 105 7.36 -6.55 -11.48
N LEU A 106 6.94 -6.37 -10.22
CA LEU A 106 5.89 -7.19 -9.64
C LEU A 106 4.56 -7.00 -10.40
N CYS A 107 4.19 -5.78 -10.75
CA CYS A 107 2.97 -5.48 -11.50
C CYS A 107 3.03 -5.91 -12.97
N SER A 108 4.23 -6.01 -13.58
CA SER A 108 4.42 -6.50 -14.96
C SER A 108 4.57 -8.02 -15.07
N GLY A 109 4.62 -8.74 -13.94
CA GLY A 109 4.83 -10.19 -13.94
C GLY A 109 6.30 -10.64 -14.04
N GLU A 110 7.23 -9.69 -14.09
CA GLU A 110 8.68 -9.96 -14.14
C GLU A 110 9.31 -10.10 -12.75
N GLY A 111 8.55 -9.79 -11.70
CA GLY A 111 9.02 -9.86 -10.31
C GLY A 111 9.25 -11.29 -9.85
N THR A 112 10.12 -11.44 -8.87
CA THR A 112 10.48 -12.72 -8.24
C THR A 112 10.25 -12.65 -6.73
N GLU A 113 10.27 -13.79 -6.06
CA GLU A 113 10.19 -13.85 -4.59
C GLU A 113 11.38 -13.11 -3.93
N TYR A 114 12.55 -13.16 -4.56
CA TYR A 114 13.71 -12.41 -4.11
C TYR A 114 13.51 -10.88 -4.17
N ASP A 115 12.74 -10.40 -5.13
CA ASP A 115 12.39 -8.98 -5.23
C ASP A 115 11.52 -8.53 -4.04
N ILE A 116 10.62 -9.39 -3.54
CA ILE A 116 9.84 -9.10 -2.32
C ILE A 116 10.77 -8.92 -1.11
N TYR A 117 11.72 -9.84 -0.94
CA TYR A 117 12.71 -9.73 0.13
C TYR A 117 13.55 -8.45 0.02
N ARG A 118 14.02 -8.12 -1.18
CA ARG A 118 14.77 -6.88 -1.44
C ARG A 118 13.96 -5.64 -1.15
N LEU A 119 12.68 -5.63 -1.55
CA LEU A 119 11.75 -4.54 -1.31
C LEU A 119 11.60 -4.27 0.19
N GLU A 120 11.40 -5.31 0.99
CA GLU A 120 11.27 -5.23 2.44
C GLU A 120 12.53 -4.66 3.11
N LYS A 121 13.71 -5.19 2.75
CA LYS A 121 14.99 -4.70 3.28
C LYS A 121 15.28 -3.25 2.88
N LEU A 122 15.00 -2.90 1.64
CA LEU A 122 15.22 -1.57 1.12
C LEU A 122 14.29 -0.55 1.81
N ALA A 123 13.02 -0.91 2.02
CA ALA A 123 12.04 -0.08 2.71
C ALA A 123 12.52 0.29 4.13
N VAL A 124 12.94 -0.70 4.92
CA VAL A 124 13.47 -0.46 6.28
C VAL A 124 14.72 0.41 6.25
N ASN A 125 15.63 0.19 5.30
CA ASN A 125 16.86 0.97 5.21
C ASN A 125 16.57 2.44 4.85
N ILE A 126 15.68 2.69 3.90
CA ILE A 126 15.28 4.07 3.52
C ILE A 126 14.65 4.79 4.70
N GLN A 127 13.73 4.12 5.42
CA GLN A 127 13.07 4.68 6.59
C GLN A 127 14.07 5.14 7.65
N LYS A 128 15.09 4.31 7.93
CA LYS A 128 16.08 4.57 8.98
C LYS A 128 17.18 5.55 8.58
N SER A 129 17.51 5.66 7.29
CA SER A 129 18.68 6.43 6.82
C SER A 129 18.33 7.72 6.10
N SER A 130 17.04 7.99 5.82
CA SER A 130 16.63 9.26 5.22
C SER A 130 16.70 10.43 6.21
N ILE A 131 17.08 11.59 5.70
CA ILE A 131 17.34 12.79 6.54
C ILE A 131 16.05 13.47 6.99
N CYS A 132 15.00 13.46 6.16
CA CYS A 132 13.76 14.19 6.45
C CYS A 132 12.54 13.30 6.48
N GLY A 133 11.41 13.84 6.99
CA GLY A 133 10.15 13.12 7.14
C GLY A 133 9.62 12.50 5.85
N LEU A 134 9.79 13.14 4.68
CA LEU A 134 9.37 12.57 3.41
C LEU A 134 10.05 11.21 3.15
N GLY A 135 11.37 11.15 3.22
CA GLY A 135 12.10 9.91 2.99
C GLY A 135 11.88 8.86 4.08
N GLN A 136 11.71 9.29 5.34
CA GLN A 136 11.43 8.40 6.46
C GLN A 136 10.03 7.76 6.38
N SER A 137 9.04 8.47 5.84
CA SER A 137 7.68 7.98 5.69
C SER A 137 7.37 7.35 4.33
N ALA A 138 8.19 7.63 3.30
CA ALA A 138 8.02 7.10 1.95
C ALA A 138 7.78 5.58 1.89
N PRO A 139 8.46 4.75 2.69
CA PRO A 139 8.26 3.31 2.68
C PRO A 139 7.01 2.83 3.42
N ASN A 140 6.30 3.66 4.20
CA ASN A 140 5.18 3.22 5.04
C ASN A 140 4.08 2.48 4.26
N PRO A 141 3.60 2.96 3.10
CA PRO A 141 2.60 2.22 2.32
C PRO A 141 3.12 0.84 1.89
N VAL A 142 4.40 0.74 1.52
CA VAL A 142 5.01 -0.52 1.11
C VAL A 142 5.16 -1.48 2.30
N ILE A 143 5.63 -0.98 3.44
CA ILE A 143 5.80 -1.78 4.66
C ILE A 143 4.46 -2.33 5.14
N SER A 144 3.43 -1.48 5.19
CA SER A 144 2.10 -1.87 5.67
C SER A 144 1.42 -2.85 4.71
N THR A 145 1.48 -2.63 3.40
CA THR A 145 0.93 -3.55 2.41
C THR A 145 1.67 -4.90 2.41
N LEU A 146 2.99 -4.92 2.54
CA LEU A 146 3.75 -6.16 2.70
C LEU A 146 3.41 -6.90 4.00
N LYS A 147 3.15 -6.17 5.08
CA LYS A 147 2.78 -6.76 6.38
C LYS A 147 1.42 -7.44 6.32
N TYR A 148 0.41 -6.78 5.74
CA TYR A 148 -0.98 -7.22 5.82
C TYR A 148 -1.45 -7.98 4.57
N PHE A 149 -0.83 -7.76 3.42
CA PHE A 149 -1.24 -8.34 2.13
C PHE A 149 -0.10 -9.08 1.43
N ARG A 150 0.80 -9.70 2.20
CA ARG A 150 1.99 -10.41 1.68
C ARG A 150 1.63 -11.45 0.62
N GLU A 151 0.47 -12.09 0.75
CA GLU A 151 0.03 -13.09 -0.21
C GLU A 151 -0.22 -12.50 -1.60
N GLU A 152 -0.75 -11.28 -1.71
CA GLU A 152 -0.90 -10.63 -3.02
C GLU A 152 0.46 -10.38 -3.69
N PHE A 153 1.47 -10.00 -2.93
CA PHE A 153 2.84 -9.86 -3.46
C PHE A 153 3.39 -11.19 -3.95
N ARG A 154 3.14 -12.29 -3.24
CA ARG A 154 3.55 -13.64 -3.67
C ARG A 154 2.83 -14.07 -4.95
N GLN A 155 1.53 -13.84 -5.04
CA GLN A 155 0.75 -14.13 -6.24
C GLN A 155 1.31 -13.38 -7.46
N HIS A 156 1.67 -12.10 -7.31
CA HIS A 156 2.31 -11.34 -8.39
C HIS A 156 3.70 -11.88 -8.75
N ALA A 157 4.50 -12.28 -7.75
CA ALA A 157 5.88 -12.72 -7.94
C ALA A 157 6.00 -14.17 -8.45
N ILE A 158 5.15 -15.08 -7.96
CA ILE A 158 5.28 -16.53 -8.18
C ILE A 158 4.21 -17.02 -9.16
N GLU A 159 2.94 -16.75 -8.86
CA GLU A 159 1.80 -17.25 -9.63
C GLU A 159 1.54 -16.44 -10.90
N LYS A 160 2.14 -15.23 -10.98
CA LYS A 160 1.94 -14.29 -12.09
C LYS A 160 0.46 -13.95 -12.30
N GLU A 161 -0.24 -13.74 -11.19
CA GLU A 161 -1.67 -13.47 -11.16
C GLU A 161 -1.98 -12.23 -10.31
N CYS A 162 -2.92 -11.41 -10.78
CA CYS A 162 -3.52 -10.31 -10.03
C CYS A 162 -5.01 -10.59 -9.82
N LYS A 163 -5.41 -11.07 -8.64
CA LYS A 163 -6.82 -11.38 -8.34
C LYS A 163 -7.74 -10.17 -8.47
N ALA A 164 -7.25 -8.98 -8.17
CA ALA A 164 -7.98 -7.74 -8.36
C ALA A 164 -8.13 -7.31 -9.83
N MET A 165 -7.46 -8.01 -10.77
CA MET A 165 -7.45 -7.74 -12.22
C MET A 165 -7.01 -6.30 -12.59
N GLU A 166 -6.37 -5.59 -11.68
CA GLU A 166 -5.90 -4.21 -11.89
C GLU A 166 -4.56 -4.16 -12.65
N CYS A 167 -3.72 -5.20 -12.48
CA CYS A 167 -2.46 -5.35 -13.20
C CYS A 167 -2.72 -6.02 -14.56
N LYS A 168 -2.82 -5.22 -15.63
CA LYS A 168 -3.14 -5.72 -16.98
C LYS A 168 -2.21 -6.84 -17.47
N ALA A 169 -0.93 -6.78 -17.13
CA ALA A 169 0.05 -7.81 -17.51
C ALA A 169 -0.17 -9.16 -16.82
N LEU A 170 -0.89 -9.17 -15.69
CA LEU A 170 -1.17 -10.35 -14.87
C LEU A 170 -2.65 -10.80 -14.95
N SER A 171 -3.46 -10.08 -15.74
CA SER A 171 -4.87 -10.42 -15.95
C SER A 171 -4.99 -11.39 -17.11
N LYS A 172 -5.53 -12.58 -16.87
CA LYS A 172 -5.80 -13.58 -17.91
C LYS A 172 -7.25 -13.43 -18.37
N ILE A 173 -7.44 -13.24 -19.67
CA ILE A 173 -8.76 -13.32 -20.29
C ILE A 173 -8.98 -14.79 -20.66
N VAL A 174 -9.97 -15.42 -20.03
CA VAL A 174 -10.40 -16.78 -20.36
C VAL A 174 -11.68 -16.67 -21.18
N ILE A 175 -11.66 -17.21 -22.39
CA ILE A 175 -12.85 -17.33 -23.23
C ILE A 175 -13.52 -18.66 -22.85
N ASP A 176 -14.74 -18.58 -22.36
CA ASP A 176 -15.56 -19.73 -22.08
C ASP A 176 -16.14 -20.20 -23.45
N GLU A 177 -15.60 -21.29 -24.00
CA GLU A 177 -16.01 -21.84 -25.33
C GLU A 177 -17.39 -22.50 -25.29
N ASP A 178 -17.97 -22.68 -24.08
CA ASP A 178 -19.25 -23.36 -23.88
C ASP A 178 -20.46 -22.39 -23.74
N LYS A 179 -20.30 -21.13 -24.13
CA LYS A 179 -21.38 -20.10 -24.09
C LYS A 179 -21.56 -19.48 -25.46
#